data_2d07be2d78ad3c884d012cd643a0892a
#
_entry.id   2d07be2d78ad3c884d012cd643a0892a
#
_cell.length_a   1.000
_cell.length_b   1.000
_cell.length_c   1.000
_cell.angle_alpha   90.00
_cell.angle_beta   90.00
_cell.angle_gamma   90.00
#
_symmetry.space_group_name_H-M   'P 1'
#
loop_
_entity.id
_entity.type
_entity.pdbx_description
1 polymer ?
#
loop_
_entity_poly.entity_id
_entity_poly.type
_entity_poly.pdbx_seq_one_letter_code
_entity_poly.pdbx_strand_id
1 'polypeptide(L)'
;MEKFTLINKARSRIKVFEPFEDSSKNSYMVNVILISYGCVFKPSSKPVMKGSRVESIEEARNEYKKLLEEGWKKTYRFNSFF
;
A
#
# COMPACT_ATOMS: atom_id res chain seq x y z
N MET A 1 -9.72 -5.33 -7.28
CA MET A 1 -8.86 -5.43 -6.06
C MET A 1 -9.20 -4.28 -5.14
N GLU A 2 -9.38 -4.56 -3.89
CA GLU A 2 -9.66 -3.54 -2.90
C GLU A 2 -8.35 -2.94 -2.37
N LYS A 3 -8.44 -1.70 -1.94
CA LYS A 3 -7.35 -1.02 -1.26
C LYS A 3 -7.07 -1.71 0.09
N PHE A 4 -5.81 -1.94 0.39
CA PHE A 4 -5.44 -2.48 1.69
C PHE A 4 -4.11 -1.92 2.15
N THR A 5 -3.87 -1.98 3.45
CA THR A 5 -2.67 -1.47 4.09
C THR A 5 -1.96 -2.61 4.81
N LEU A 6 -0.64 -2.68 4.64
CA LEU A 6 0.22 -3.58 5.38
C LEU A 6 1.07 -2.77 6.36
N ILE A 7 1.31 -3.35 7.52
CA ILE A 7 2.19 -2.77 8.54
C ILE A 7 3.28 -3.78 8.86
N ASN A 8 4.51 -3.28 9.06
CA ASN A 8 5.63 -4.15 9.37
C ASN A 8 5.55 -4.67 10.82
N LYS A 9 6.39 -5.66 11.13
CA LYS A 9 6.40 -6.31 12.44
C LYS A 9 6.70 -5.32 13.57
N ALA A 10 7.58 -4.36 13.32
CA ALA A 10 7.91 -3.32 14.30
C ALA A 10 6.84 -2.24 14.44
N ARG A 11 5.81 -2.26 13.60
CA ARG A 11 4.73 -1.26 13.57
C ARG A 11 5.22 0.17 13.32
N SER A 12 6.30 0.28 12.57
CA SER A 12 6.93 1.58 12.28
C SER A 12 6.78 2.00 10.82
N ARG A 13 6.40 1.08 9.92
CA ARG A 13 6.26 1.37 8.51
C ARG A 13 4.98 0.76 7.96
N ILE A 14 4.37 1.46 7.00
CA ILE A 14 3.19 0.97 6.30
C ILE A 14 3.39 1.05 4.80
N LYS A 15 2.66 0.20 4.09
CA LYS A 15 2.53 0.26 2.63
C LYS A 15 1.05 0.12 2.29
N VAL A 16 0.56 1.01 1.44
CA VAL A 16 -0.83 1.02 1.00
C VAL A 16 -0.86 0.59 -0.47
N PHE A 17 -1.60 -0.47 -0.75
CA PHE A 17 -1.78 -0.99 -2.10
C PHE A 17 -3.18 -0.63 -2.58
N GLU A 18 -3.28 0.05 -3.71
CA GLU A 18 -4.59 0.41 -4.25
C GLU A 18 -4.59 0.36 -5.78
N PRO A 19 -5.73 0.03 -6.40
CA PRO A 19 -5.84 0.09 -7.85
C PRO A 19 -5.59 1.53 -8.30
N PHE A 20 -4.82 1.66 -9.36
CA PHE A 20 -4.51 2.98 -9.91
C PHE A 20 -5.26 3.15 -11.21
N GLU A 21 -6.09 4.20 -11.28
CA GLU A 21 -6.80 4.58 -12.48
C GLU A 21 -6.29 5.94 -12.94
N ASP A 22 -5.75 5.96 -14.14
CA ASP A 22 -5.39 7.21 -14.77
C ASP A 22 -6.56 7.66 -15.64
N SER A 23 -7.32 8.61 -15.14
CA SER A 23 -8.51 9.12 -15.84
C SER A 23 -8.19 9.86 -17.13
N SER A 24 -6.92 10.19 -17.37
CA SER A 24 -6.49 10.85 -18.60
C SER A 24 -6.21 9.87 -19.74
N LYS A 25 -6.24 8.57 -19.45
CA LYS A 25 -5.97 7.52 -20.45
C LYS A 25 -7.12 6.53 -20.49
N ASN A 26 -7.19 5.82 -21.61
CA ASN A 26 -8.22 4.80 -21.81
C ASN A 26 -8.22 3.76 -20.68
N SER A 27 -9.42 3.23 -20.42
CA SER A 27 -9.71 2.24 -19.39
C SER A 27 -8.89 0.94 -19.44
N TYR A 28 -7.93 0.84 -20.33
CA TYR A 28 -7.04 -0.33 -20.46
C TYR A 28 -5.90 -0.35 -19.46
N MET A 29 -5.75 0.69 -18.66
CA MET A 29 -4.68 0.79 -17.67
C MET A 29 -5.09 0.25 -16.30
N VAL A 30 -6.09 -0.63 -16.29
CA VAL A 30 -6.64 -1.22 -15.06
C VAL A 30 -5.73 -2.25 -14.39
N ASN A 31 -4.56 -2.52 -14.98
CA ASN A 31 -3.69 -3.57 -14.47
C ASN A 31 -2.46 -3.04 -13.73
N VAL A 32 -2.59 -1.88 -13.10
CA VAL A 32 -1.52 -1.29 -12.31
C VAL A 32 -2.00 -0.98 -10.90
N ILE A 33 -1.06 -1.02 -9.98
CA ILE A 33 -1.30 -0.81 -8.55
C ILE A 33 -0.44 0.35 -8.09
N LEU A 34 -1.04 1.29 -7.40
CA LEU A 34 -0.31 2.35 -6.72
C LEU A 34 0.10 1.83 -5.34
N ILE A 35 1.39 1.82 -5.08
CA ILE A 35 1.93 1.42 -3.78
C ILE A 35 2.48 2.67 -3.11
N SER A 36 1.83 3.10 -2.04
CA SER A 36 2.28 4.23 -1.23
C SER A 36 2.95 3.71 0.02
N TYR A 37 4.01 4.36 0.47
CA TYR A 37 4.74 3.92 1.66
C TYR A 37 4.95 5.08 2.61
N GLY A 38 4.99 4.76 3.89
CA GLY A 38 5.14 5.77 4.93
C GLY A 38 5.61 5.20 6.25
N CYS A 39 5.73 6.09 7.23
CA CYS A 39 6.19 5.76 8.58
C CYS A 39 5.12 6.05 9.61
N VAL A 40 5.09 5.23 10.66
CA VAL A 40 4.19 5.39 11.80
C VAL A 40 5.05 5.78 12.99
N PHE A 41 4.88 7.00 13.47
CA PHE A 41 5.66 7.49 14.62
C PHE A 41 4.90 7.31 15.94
N LYS A 42 3.58 7.41 15.91
CA LYS A 42 2.74 7.19 17.09
C LYS A 42 1.56 6.30 16.70
N PRO A 43 1.19 5.33 17.54
CA PRO A 43 0.13 4.37 17.20
C PRO A 43 -1.21 4.98 16.83
N SER A 44 -1.59 6.09 17.43
CA SER A 44 -2.89 6.72 17.18
C SER A 44 -2.83 7.89 16.20
N SER A 45 -1.66 8.20 15.66
CA SER A 45 -1.46 9.34 14.77
C SER A 45 -1.55 8.93 13.31
N LYS A 46 -1.89 9.89 12.46
CA LYS A 46 -1.85 9.71 11.02
C LYS A 46 -0.42 9.38 10.58
N PRO A 47 -0.23 8.33 9.77
CA PRO A 47 1.10 8.01 9.25
C PRO A 47 1.65 9.13 8.38
N VAL A 48 2.96 9.27 8.38
CA VAL A 48 3.64 10.23 7.51
C VAL A 48 4.00 9.51 6.22
N MET A 49 3.33 9.85 5.13
CA MET A 49 3.58 9.23 3.83
C MET A 49 4.84 9.81 3.21
N LYS A 50 5.70 8.94 2.70
CA LYS A 50 7.00 9.31 2.14
C LYS A 50 7.03 9.34 0.62
N GLY A 51 6.20 8.53 -0.02
CA GLY A 51 6.16 8.48 -1.47
C GLY A 51 5.26 7.38 -1.97
N SER A 52 5.22 7.26 -3.29
CA SER A 52 4.43 6.22 -3.94
C SER A 52 5.07 5.86 -5.28
N ARG A 53 4.71 4.68 -5.79
CA ARG A 53 5.11 4.24 -7.12
C ARG A 53 4.01 3.39 -7.72
N VAL A 54 4.02 3.28 -9.04
CA VAL A 54 3.07 2.46 -9.79
C VAL A 54 3.77 1.18 -10.23
N GLU A 55 3.14 0.04 -9.98
CA GLU A 55 3.66 -1.28 -10.35
C GLU A 55 2.60 -2.07 -11.08
N SER A 56 3.03 -3.06 -11.89
CA SER A 56 2.12 -4.02 -12.46
C SER A 56 1.45 -4.84 -11.34
N ILE A 57 0.27 -5.43 -11.65
CA ILE A 57 -0.39 -6.30 -10.69
C ILE A 57 0.52 -7.45 -10.27
N GLU A 58 1.25 -8.02 -11.23
CA GLU A 58 2.14 -9.14 -10.95
C GLU A 58 3.26 -8.75 -9.96
N GLU A 59 3.90 -7.61 -10.21
CA GLU A 59 4.96 -7.14 -9.31
C GLU A 59 4.42 -6.76 -7.94
N ALA A 60 3.24 -6.14 -7.90
CA ALA A 60 2.59 -5.80 -6.65
C ALA A 60 2.27 -7.05 -5.83
N ARG A 61 1.80 -8.13 -6.49
CA ARG A 61 1.54 -9.41 -5.82
C ARG A 61 2.82 -10.03 -5.27
N ASN A 62 3.90 -9.96 -6.04
CA ASN A 62 5.19 -10.48 -5.59
C ASN A 62 5.70 -9.72 -4.37
N GLU A 63 5.57 -8.39 -4.38
CA GLU A 63 5.95 -7.59 -3.23
C GLU A 63 5.08 -7.91 -2.01
N TYR A 64 3.77 -8.04 -2.21
CA TYR A 64 2.85 -8.40 -1.15
C TYR A 64 3.25 -9.71 -0.47
N LYS A 65 3.51 -10.74 -1.27
CA LYS A 65 3.95 -12.05 -0.74
C LYS A 65 5.25 -11.93 0.04
N LYS A 66 6.21 -11.20 -0.52
CA LYS A 66 7.50 -10.99 0.14
C LYS A 66 7.33 -10.29 1.48
N LEU A 67 6.49 -9.26 1.54
CA LEU A 67 6.25 -8.54 2.79
C LEU A 67 5.61 -9.43 3.85
N LEU A 68 4.64 -10.28 3.45
CA LEU A 68 4.04 -11.23 4.39
C LEU A 68 5.08 -12.20 4.94
N GLU A 69 6.02 -12.65 4.11
CA GLU A 69 7.11 -13.52 4.55
C GLU A 69 8.04 -12.82 5.53
N GLU A 70 8.18 -11.51 5.40
CA GLU A 70 8.98 -10.69 6.30
C GLU A 70 8.24 -10.31 7.59
N GLY A 71 7.00 -10.76 7.75
CA GLY A 71 6.24 -10.54 8.97
C GLY A 71 5.26 -9.36 8.92
N TRP A 72 5.10 -8.73 7.76
CA TRP A 72 4.09 -7.67 7.59
C TRP A 72 2.70 -8.28 7.66
N LYS A 73 1.75 -7.49 8.17
CA LYS A 73 0.36 -7.93 8.31
C LYS A 73 -0.60 -6.87 7.79
N LYS A 74 -1.76 -7.29 7.31
CA LYS A 74 -2.84 -6.36 6.98
C LYS A 74 -3.30 -5.64 8.23
N THR A 75 -3.60 -4.36 8.08
CA THR A 75 -4.15 -3.55 9.16
C THR A 75 -5.27 -2.68 8.62
N TYR A 76 -6.29 -2.49 9.44
CA TYR A 76 -7.41 -1.59 9.14
C TYR A 76 -7.34 -0.30 9.98
N ARG A 77 -6.31 -0.19 10.78
CA ARG A 77 -6.10 0.86 11.75
C ARG A 77 -6.05 2.26 11.15
N PHE A 78 -5.58 2.37 9.92
CA PHE A 78 -5.38 3.66 9.27
C PHE A 78 -6.43 3.96 8.20
N ASN A 79 -7.50 3.19 8.14
CA ASN A 79 -8.51 3.36 7.10
C ASN A 79 -9.19 4.73 7.16
N SER A 80 -9.31 5.32 8.35
CA SER A 80 -9.89 6.65 8.49
C SER A 80 -9.02 7.78 7.92
N PHE A 81 -7.76 7.51 7.62
CA PHE A 81 -6.83 8.50 7.06
C PHE A 81 -6.69 8.41 5.55
N PHE A 82 -7.19 7.36 4.96
CA PHE A 82 -7.10 7.12 3.53
C PHE A 82 -8.50 6.95 2.96
#